data_e8ef447ea7400127db14aca79db12229
#
_entry.id   e8ef447ea7400127db14aca79db12229
#
_cell.length_a   1.000
_cell.length_b   1.000
_cell.length_c   1.000
_cell.angle_alpha   90.00
_cell.angle_beta   90.00
_cell.angle_gamma   90.00
#
_symmetry.space_group_name_H-M   'P 1'
#
loop_
_entity.id
_entity.type
_entity.pdbx_description
1 polymer ?
#
loop_
_entity_poly.entity_id
_entity_poly.type
_entity_poly.pdbx_seq_one_letter_code
_entity_poly.pdbx_strand_id
1 'polypeptide(L)'
;LPIVTHPVGGAKPPFHPGLPLAATLRICREVENVVGWKMTYMYDGFRIIAKGLRSLDRPVAVMGALASRFHEYRATGMFDGTLSGFWTFAKEPMLDHLDAWDARDIDKACAIWNGGLCELHEYIADMGRLHIRYKTATWLRGLIPNPFMRAPMPKPKQEEIDTIYRLLKK
;
A
#
# COMPACT_ATOMS: atom_id res chain seq x y z
N LEU A 1 -13.42 2.22 -20.80
CA LEU A 1 -13.12 2.75 -19.47
C LEU A 1 -11.67 2.39 -19.08
N PRO A 2 -10.91 3.29 -18.43
CA PRO A 2 -9.60 2.96 -17.90
C PRO A 2 -9.70 1.95 -16.75
N ILE A 3 -8.72 1.06 -16.68
CA ILE A 3 -8.65 -0.02 -15.69
C ILE A 3 -7.36 0.13 -14.87
N VAL A 4 -7.49 0.14 -13.55
CA VAL A 4 -6.38 -0.14 -12.64
C VAL A 4 -6.54 -1.55 -12.13
N THR A 5 -5.66 -2.44 -12.55
CA THR A 5 -5.72 -3.85 -12.17
C THR A 5 -5.00 -4.12 -10.86
N HIS A 6 -5.52 -5.08 -10.08
CA HIS A 6 -4.94 -5.55 -8.82
C HIS A 6 -4.70 -7.06 -8.91
N PRO A 7 -3.59 -7.49 -9.50
CA PRO A 7 -3.31 -8.91 -9.62
C PRO A 7 -2.87 -9.47 -8.25
N VAL A 8 -3.66 -10.39 -7.74
CA VAL A 8 -3.34 -11.20 -6.57
C VAL A 8 -3.42 -12.66 -7.03
N GLY A 9 -2.30 -13.34 -7.01
CA GLY A 9 -2.20 -14.70 -7.55
C GLY A 9 -1.19 -15.55 -6.81
N GLY A 10 -1.04 -16.80 -7.27
CA GLY A 10 -0.17 -17.80 -6.69
C GLY A 10 1.25 -17.82 -7.26
N ALA A 11 1.76 -16.72 -7.81
CA ALA A 11 3.13 -16.69 -8.32
C ALA A 11 4.15 -16.99 -7.21
N LYS A 12 5.25 -17.65 -7.61
CA LYS A 12 6.38 -17.89 -6.70
C LYS A 12 7.20 -16.60 -6.49
N PRO A 13 8.00 -16.52 -5.41
CA PRO A 13 8.97 -15.43 -5.26
C PRO A 13 9.84 -15.27 -6.54
N PRO A 14 10.21 -14.04 -6.88
CA PRO A 14 9.97 -12.78 -6.16
C PRO A 14 8.60 -12.15 -6.45
N PHE A 15 7.74 -12.77 -7.25
CA PHE A 15 6.48 -12.18 -7.74
C PHE A 15 5.27 -12.45 -6.81
N HIS A 16 5.43 -13.30 -5.80
CA HIS A 16 4.35 -13.50 -4.82
C HIS A 16 4.02 -12.19 -4.08
N PRO A 17 2.72 -11.85 -3.87
CA PRO A 17 1.51 -12.57 -4.27
C PRO A 17 0.91 -12.12 -5.62
N GLY A 18 1.66 -11.43 -6.46
CA GLY A 18 1.19 -10.90 -7.74
C GLY A 18 1.33 -11.87 -8.93
N LEU A 19 1.55 -11.32 -10.13
CA LEU A 19 1.80 -12.05 -11.37
C LEU A 19 3.26 -11.95 -11.80
N PRO A 20 3.81 -12.97 -12.53
CA PRO A 20 5.14 -12.90 -13.13
C PRO A 20 5.26 -11.76 -14.14
N LEU A 21 6.49 -11.27 -14.35
CA LEU A 21 6.79 -10.17 -15.28
C LEU A 21 6.22 -10.41 -16.69
N ALA A 22 6.45 -11.59 -17.25
CA ALA A 22 6.00 -11.91 -18.63
C ALA A 22 4.48 -11.79 -18.76
N ALA A 23 3.71 -12.32 -17.80
CA ALA A 23 2.24 -12.23 -17.79
C ALA A 23 1.78 -10.77 -17.62
N THR A 24 2.42 -10.01 -16.71
CA THR A 24 2.12 -8.59 -16.47
C THR A 24 2.32 -7.78 -17.76
N LEU A 25 3.47 -7.91 -18.42
CA LEU A 25 3.77 -7.17 -19.64
C LEU A 25 2.86 -7.58 -20.80
N ARG A 26 2.51 -8.86 -20.91
CA ARG A 26 1.57 -9.34 -21.92
C ARG A 26 0.19 -8.70 -21.74
N ILE A 27 -0.36 -8.73 -20.54
CA ILE A 27 -1.64 -8.08 -20.24
C ILE A 27 -1.60 -6.59 -20.58
N CYS A 28 -0.55 -5.89 -20.18
CA CYS A 28 -0.43 -4.45 -20.45
C CYS A 28 -0.25 -4.12 -21.92
N ARG A 29 0.30 -5.02 -22.74
CA ARG A 29 0.40 -4.84 -24.20
C ARG A 29 -0.89 -5.16 -24.93
N GLU A 30 -1.59 -6.22 -24.54
CA GLU A 30 -2.78 -6.72 -25.22
C GLU A 30 -4.06 -5.98 -24.80
N VAL A 31 -4.09 -5.38 -23.60
CA VAL A 31 -5.26 -4.69 -23.04
C VAL A 31 -4.97 -3.21 -22.86
N GLU A 32 -5.28 -2.42 -23.87
CA GLU A 32 -5.00 -0.97 -23.90
C GLU A 32 -5.62 -0.18 -22.74
N ASN A 33 -6.78 -0.64 -22.25
CA ASN A 33 -7.49 0.02 -21.15
C ASN A 33 -6.82 -0.14 -19.78
N VAL A 34 -5.82 -1.01 -19.63
CA VAL A 34 -5.05 -1.13 -18.38
C VAL A 34 -4.08 0.03 -18.29
N VAL A 35 -4.44 1.05 -17.54
CA VAL A 35 -3.67 2.29 -17.35
C VAL A 35 -2.90 2.33 -16.03
N GLY A 36 -3.13 1.39 -15.13
CA GLY A 36 -2.44 1.30 -13.86
C GLY A 36 -2.35 -0.12 -13.33
N TRP A 37 -1.28 -0.38 -12.61
CA TRP A 37 -0.97 -1.67 -12.01
C TRP A 37 -0.80 -1.52 -10.51
N LYS A 38 -1.70 -2.09 -9.73
CA LYS A 38 -1.62 -2.07 -8.26
C LYS A 38 -0.61 -3.10 -7.76
N MET A 39 0.41 -2.61 -7.10
CA MET A 39 1.62 -3.35 -6.73
C MET A 39 1.51 -3.94 -5.32
N THR A 40 1.06 -5.19 -5.22
CA THR A 40 1.07 -5.96 -3.95
C THR A 40 2.29 -6.86 -3.79
N TYR A 41 3.28 -6.68 -4.63
CA TYR A 41 4.53 -7.45 -4.61
C TYR A 41 5.39 -7.12 -3.39
N MET A 42 6.17 -8.09 -2.92
CA MET A 42 7.33 -7.80 -2.07
C MET A 42 8.34 -6.94 -2.83
N TYR A 43 9.32 -6.36 -2.12
CA TYR A 43 10.19 -5.32 -2.68
C TYR A 43 10.91 -5.71 -3.98
N ASP A 44 11.47 -6.92 -4.04
CA ASP A 44 12.18 -7.38 -5.25
C ASP A 44 11.24 -7.53 -6.46
N GLY A 45 10.06 -8.12 -6.24
CA GLY A 45 9.03 -8.22 -7.27
C GLY A 45 8.54 -6.84 -7.71
N PHE A 46 8.35 -5.91 -6.76
CA PHE A 46 7.99 -4.52 -7.07
C PHE A 46 9.01 -3.90 -8.04
N ARG A 47 10.31 -3.96 -7.71
CA ARG A 47 11.37 -3.38 -8.56
C ARG A 47 11.36 -3.96 -9.97
N ILE A 48 11.25 -5.28 -10.11
CA ILE A 48 11.26 -5.96 -11.40
C ILE A 48 10.02 -5.56 -12.23
N ILE A 49 8.84 -5.59 -11.64
CA ILE A 49 7.59 -5.24 -12.33
C ILE A 49 7.57 -3.75 -12.68
N ALA A 50 7.92 -2.86 -11.76
CA ALA A 50 7.95 -1.42 -12.00
C ALA A 50 8.90 -1.08 -13.17
N LYS A 51 10.11 -1.63 -13.18
CA LYS A 51 11.06 -1.47 -14.28
C LYS A 51 10.50 -2.01 -15.60
N GLY A 52 9.83 -3.17 -15.57
CA GLY A 52 9.19 -3.74 -16.75
C GLY A 52 8.06 -2.85 -17.29
N LEU A 53 7.20 -2.31 -16.41
CA LEU A 53 6.14 -1.39 -16.83
C LEU A 53 6.69 -0.10 -17.46
N ARG A 54 7.84 0.39 -16.99
CA ARG A 54 8.53 1.55 -17.59
C ARG A 54 9.14 1.26 -18.96
N SER A 55 9.30 0.00 -19.35
CA SER A 55 9.80 -0.38 -20.68
C SER A 55 8.70 -0.55 -21.73
N LEU A 56 7.44 -0.32 -21.38
CA LEU A 56 6.35 -0.34 -22.34
C LEU A 56 6.32 0.95 -23.18
N ASP A 57 5.84 0.83 -24.42
CA ASP A 57 5.68 1.96 -25.36
C ASP A 57 4.57 2.95 -24.94
N ARG A 58 3.82 2.62 -23.91
CA ARG A 58 2.77 3.46 -23.32
C ARG A 58 2.89 3.53 -21.79
N PRO A 59 2.41 4.61 -21.16
CA PRO A 59 2.44 4.70 -19.70
C PRO A 59 1.45 3.74 -19.04
N VAL A 60 1.92 3.00 -18.03
CA VAL A 60 1.09 2.25 -17.08
C VAL A 60 1.52 2.67 -15.67
N ALA A 61 0.61 3.28 -14.93
CA ALA A 61 0.91 3.82 -13.61
C ALA A 61 1.28 2.69 -12.60
N VAL A 62 2.38 2.90 -11.89
CA VAL A 62 2.86 2.02 -10.81
C VAL A 62 2.24 2.47 -9.50
N MET A 63 1.21 1.75 -9.04
CA MET A 63 0.40 2.10 -7.87
C MET A 63 0.78 1.22 -6.68
N GLY A 64 1.48 1.77 -5.70
CA GLY A 64 1.86 1.04 -4.49
C GLY A 64 0.66 0.61 -3.64
N ALA A 65 0.68 -0.61 -3.13
CA ALA A 65 -0.39 -1.18 -2.30
C ALA A 65 0.05 -1.54 -0.89
N LEU A 66 1.31 -1.95 -0.71
CA LEU A 66 1.86 -2.27 0.61
C LEU A 66 2.34 -0.98 1.29
N ALA A 67 1.48 -0.41 2.14
CA ALA A 67 1.76 0.87 2.79
C ALA A 67 3.00 0.83 3.68
N SER A 68 3.30 -0.30 4.31
CA SER A 68 4.54 -0.51 5.10
C SER A 68 5.83 -0.47 4.26
N ARG A 69 5.73 -0.26 2.94
CA ARG A 69 6.86 -0.14 2.01
C ARG A 69 6.83 1.14 1.18
N PHE A 70 5.98 2.10 1.51
CA PHE A 70 5.86 3.32 0.71
C PHE A 70 7.14 4.15 0.68
N HIS A 71 7.88 4.17 1.77
CA HIS A 71 9.16 4.88 1.84
C HIS A 71 10.16 4.30 0.82
N GLU A 72 10.34 2.99 0.85
CA GLU A 72 11.25 2.29 -0.06
C GLU A 72 10.76 2.37 -1.51
N TYR A 73 9.45 2.30 -1.75
CA TYR A 73 8.91 2.46 -3.10
C TYR A 73 9.16 3.85 -3.67
N ARG A 74 9.01 4.91 -2.87
CA ARG A 74 9.37 6.29 -3.29
C ARG A 74 10.84 6.42 -3.62
N ALA A 75 11.72 5.83 -2.82
CA ALA A 75 13.16 5.84 -3.05
C ALA A 75 13.57 5.20 -4.39
N THR A 76 12.75 4.32 -4.98
CA THR A 76 13.05 3.74 -6.31
C THR A 76 12.90 4.72 -7.46
N GLY A 77 12.18 5.82 -7.30
CA GLY A 77 11.79 6.75 -8.37
C GLY A 77 10.79 6.17 -9.38
N MET A 78 10.27 4.96 -9.14
CA MET A 78 9.35 4.25 -10.05
C MET A 78 7.92 4.15 -9.50
N PHE A 79 7.54 5.08 -8.65
CA PHE A 79 6.29 5.08 -7.92
C PHE A 79 5.43 6.27 -8.35
N ASP A 80 4.24 6.02 -8.91
CA ASP A 80 3.36 7.07 -9.44
C ASP A 80 2.23 7.45 -8.48
N GLY A 81 1.89 6.55 -7.55
CA GLY A 81 0.81 6.78 -6.59
C GLY A 81 0.52 5.56 -5.74
N THR A 82 -0.52 5.65 -4.93
CA THR A 82 -0.89 4.59 -3.99
C THR A 82 -2.36 4.21 -4.07
N LEU A 83 -2.65 2.93 -3.87
CA LEU A 83 -3.98 2.39 -3.67
C LEU A 83 -3.97 1.50 -2.43
N SER A 84 -4.26 2.06 -1.27
CA SER A 84 -4.19 1.35 0.01
C SER A 84 -5.29 1.77 0.96
N GLY A 85 -5.74 0.84 1.81
CA GLY A 85 -6.70 1.13 2.88
C GLY A 85 -6.16 2.04 3.99
N PHE A 86 -4.85 2.28 4.05
CA PHE A 86 -4.24 3.20 5.02
C PHE A 86 -4.70 4.65 4.86
N TRP A 87 -5.12 5.05 3.68
CA TRP A 87 -5.70 6.36 3.43
C TRP A 87 -6.96 6.66 4.25
N THR A 88 -7.63 5.62 4.77
CA THR A 88 -8.85 5.78 5.57
C THR A 88 -8.58 6.30 6.98
N PHE A 89 -7.36 6.14 7.51
CA PHE A 89 -7.03 6.54 8.89
C PHE A 89 -5.69 7.24 9.09
N ALA A 90 -4.77 7.18 8.12
CA ALA A 90 -3.44 7.80 8.20
C ALA A 90 -3.21 8.80 7.04
N LYS A 91 -4.28 9.44 6.56
CA LYS A 91 -4.24 10.31 5.38
C LYS A 91 -3.22 11.45 5.54
N GLU A 92 -3.30 12.18 6.63
CA GLU A 92 -2.49 13.37 6.85
C GLU A 92 -0.98 13.03 6.90
N PRO A 93 -0.52 12.13 7.78
CA PRO A 93 0.92 11.80 7.81
C PRO A 93 1.41 11.12 6.53
N MET A 94 0.55 10.41 5.81
CA MET A 94 0.92 9.85 4.51
C MET A 94 1.08 10.94 3.44
N LEU A 95 0.24 11.96 3.42
CA LEU A 95 0.40 13.11 2.53
C LEU A 95 1.68 13.87 2.87
N ASP A 96 1.88 14.20 4.14
CA ASP A 96 3.08 14.91 4.60
C ASP A 96 4.37 14.17 4.22
N HIS A 97 4.36 12.83 4.32
CA HIS A 97 5.47 11.99 3.89
C HIS A 97 5.71 12.02 2.37
N LEU A 98 4.64 11.93 1.57
CA LEU A 98 4.75 11.99 0.11
C LEU A 98 5.17 13.39 -0.37
N ASP A 99 4.62 14.44 0.24
CA ASP A 99 4.96 15.84 -0.07
C ASP A 99 6.42 16.13 0.26
N ALA A 100 6.94 15.58 1.37
CA ALA A 100 8.36 15.69 1.70
C ALA A 100 9.26 15.03 0.62
N TRP A 101 8.88 13.84 0.13
CA TRP A 101 9.56 13.20 -0.99
C TRP A 101 9.49 14.03 -2.28
N ASP A 102 8.34 14.61 -2.61
CA ASP A 102 8.15 15.43 -3.81
C ASP A 102 8.97 16.73 -3.73
N ALA A 103 9.08 17.30 -2.53
CA ALA A 103 9.96 18.43 -2.24
C ALA A 103 11.45 18.08 -2.17
N ARG A 104 11.82 16.78 -2.26
CA ARG A 104 13.18 16.26 -2.06
C ARG A 104 13.74 16.52 -0.64
N ASP A 105 12.87 16.71 0.33
CA ASP A 105 13.21 16.81 1.75
C ASP A 105 13.26 15.41 2.37
N ILE A 106 14.38 14.72 2.11
CA ILE A 106 14.56 13.33 2.52
C ILE A 106 14.61 13.19 4.04
N ASP A 107 15.23 14.16 4.72
CA ASP A 107 15.33 14.14 6.18
C ASP A 107 13.94 14.21 6.83
N LYS A 108 13.08 15.09 6.33
CA LYS A 108 11.68 15.19 6.76
C LYS A 108 10.89 13.92 6.44
N ALA A 109 11.05 13.36 5.23
CA ALA A 109 10.40 12.12 4.84
C ALA A 109 10.81 10.96 5.77
N CYS A 110 12.11 10.83 6.08
CA CYS A 110 12.63 9.87 7.04
C CYS A 110 12.11 10.10 8.45
N ALA A 111 12.06 11.36 8.91
CA ALA A 111 11.55 11.70 10.24
C ALA A 111 10.07 11.30 10.40
N ILE A 112 9.22 11.62 9.42
CA ILE A 112 7.80 11.24 9.43
C ILE A 112 7.66 9.71 9.43
N TRP A 113 8.40 9.03 8.55
CA TRP A 113 8.33 7.57 8.41
C TRP A 113 8.72 6.86 9.70
N ASN A 114 9.86 7.21 10.27
CA ASN A 114 10.39 6.60 11.49
C ASN A 114 9.72 7.14 12.77
N GLY A 115 9.03 8.28 12.70
CA GLY A 115 8.31 8.90 13.81
C GLY A 115 7.03 8.18 14.23
N GLY A 116 6.70 7.03 13.62
CA GLY A 116 5.55 6.19 13.98
C GLY A 116 4.76 5.67 12.80
N LEU A 117 4.84 6.31 11.63
CA LEU A 117 4.06 5.90 10.45
C LEU A 117 4.44 4.49 9.98
N CYS A 118 5.73 4.15 9.95
CA CYS A 118 6.21 2.81 9.61
C CYS A 118 5.66 1.75 10.58
N GLU A 119 5.82 1.98 11.89
CA GLU A 119 5.37 1.05 12.94
C GLU A 119 3.85 0.82 12.90
N LEU A 120 3.07 1.89 12.66
CA LEU A 120 1.62 1.79 12.48
C LEU A 120 1.28 0.91 11.27
N HIS A 121 1.94 1.15 10.13
CA HIS A 121 1.71 0.38 8.92
C HIS A 121 2.10 -1.09 9.07
N GLU A 122 3.24 -1.37 9.68
CA GLU A 122 3.70 -2.75 9.93
C GLU A 122 2.77 -3.51 10.86
N TYR A 123 2.33 -2.89 11.96
CA TYR A 123 1.39 -3.52 12.86
C TYR A 123 0.07 -3.86 12.18
N ILE A 124 -0.45 -2.96 11.35
CA ILE A 124 -1.74 -3.15 10.66
C ILE A 124 -1.62 -4.16 9.50
N ALA A 125 -0.46 -4.31 8.89
CA ALA A 125 -0.25 -5.11 7.67
C ALA A 125 -0.35 -6.64 7.85
N ASP A 126 -0.67 -7.14 9.04
CA ASP A 126 -0.93 -8.57 9.27
C ASP A 126 -2.12 -9.04 8.42
N MET A 127 -1.82 -9.86 7.41
CA MET A 127 -2.80 -10.29 6.41
C MET A 127 -4.01 -11.01 7.01
N GLY A 128 -3.85 -11.71 8.12
CA GLY A 128 -4.95 -12.39 8.82
C GLY A 128 -5.91 -11.44 9.55
N ARG A 129 -5.44 -10.23 9.87
CA ARG A 129 -6.19 -9.24 10.67
C ARG A 129 -6.33 -7.87 9.98
N LEU A 130 -5.78 -7.70 8.79
CA LEU A 130 -5.62 -6.45 8.07
C LEU A 130 -6.91 -5.59 8.05
N HIS A 131 -8.01 -6.14 7.57
CA HIS A 131 -9.25 -5.37 7.41
C HIS A 131 -9.92 -5.02 8.74
N ILE A 132 -9.75 -5.87 9.76
CA ILE A 132 -10.24 -5.61 11.12
C ILE A 132 -9.44 -4.43 11.71
N ARG A 133 -8.13 -4.43 11.55
CA ARG A 133 -7.24 -3.38 12.04
C ARG A 133 -7.44 -2.06 11.27
N TYR A 134 -7.67 -2.09 9.97
CA TYR A 134 -8.10 -0.91 9.20
C TYR A 134 -9.33 -0.27 9.82
N LYS A 135 -10.37 -1.07 10.03
CA LYS A 135 -11.63 -0.58 10.55
C LYS A 135 -11.50 -0.08 11.98
N THR A 136 -10.70 -0.75 12.79
CA THR A 136 -10.39 -0.33 14.16
C THR A 136 -9.67 1.02 14.18
N ALA A 137 -8.64 1.20 13.35
CA ALA A 137 -7.92 2.47 13.24
C ALA A 137 -8.83 3.61 12.75
N THR A 138 -9.67 3.35 11.76
CA THR A 138 -10.65 4.32 11.24
C THR A 138 -11.67 4.71 12.31
N TRP A 139 -12.13 3.76 13.11
CA TRP A 139 -13.03 4.02 14.23
C TRP A 139 -12.35 4.84 15.33
N LEU A 140 -11.14 4.49 15.72
CA LEU A 140 -10.36 5.24 16.73
C LEU A 140 -10.08 6.69 16.31
N ARG A 141 -10.05 6.95 14.99
CA ARG A 141 -10.01 8.31 14.44
C ARG A 141 -11.38 9.02 14.44
N GLY A 142 -12.44 8.37 14.89
CA GLY A 142 -13.79 8.94 14.90
C GLY A 142 -14.47 9.04 13.53
N LEU A 143 -13.94 8.39 12.50
CA LEU A 143 -14.43 8.50 11.13
C LEU A 143 -15.58 7.52 10.81
N ILE A 144 -15.77 6.50 11.64
CA ILE A 144 -16.88 5.55 11.55
C ILE A 144 -17.42 5.24 12.95
N PRO A 145 -18.71 4.84 13.09
CA PRO A 145 -19.36 4.71 14.40
C PRO A 145 -18.90 3.50 15.22
N ASN A 146 -18.35 2.45 14.59
CA ASN A 146 -17.88 1.25 15.27
C ASN A 146 -16.84 0.49 14.45
N PRO A 147 -16.01 -0.37 15.08
CA PRO A 147 -14.97 -1.12 14.40
C PRO A 147 -15.43 -2.48 13.83
N PHE A 148 -16.72 -2.82 13.90
CA PHE A 148 -17.20 -4.15 13.62
C PHE A 148 -17.27 -4.45 12.13
N MET A 149 -16.84 -5.65 11.76
CA MET A 149 -16.97 -6.22 10.43
C MET A 149 -18.27 -7.04 10.32
N ARG A 150 -18.71 -7.31 9.08
CA ARG A 150 -19.77 -8.27 8.85
C ARG A 150 -19.33 -9.70 9.23
N ALA A 151 -20.25 -10.50 9.73
CA ALA A 151 -20.03 -11.94 9.89
C ALA A 151 -19.61 -12.57 8.53
N PRO A 152 -18.75 -13.58 8.53
CA PRO A 152 -18.15 -14.29 9.65
C PRO A 152 -16.86 -13.65 10.22
N MET A 153 -16.51 -12.42 9.86
CA MET A 153 -15.29 -11.77 10.32
C MET A 153 -15.32 -11.59 11.85
N PRO A 154 -14.21 -11.89 12.54
CA PRO A 154 -14.13 -11.73 13.99
C PRO A 154 -14.12 -10.26 14.39
N LYS A 155 -14.44 -10.01 15.66
CA LYS A 155 -14.31 -8.69 16.26
C LYS A 155 -12.84 -8.33 16.50
N PRO A 156 -12.50 -7.04 16.61
CA PRO A 156 -11.19 -6.63 17.09
C PRO A 156 -10.96 -7.12 18.53
N LYS A 157 -9.74 -7.51 18.84
CA LYS A 157 -9.32 -7.83 20.21
C LYS A 157 -9.01 -6.53 20.97
N GLN A 158 -9.15 -6.54 22.31
CA GLN A 158 -8.82 -5.37 23.12
C GLN A 158 -7.34 -4.96 22.94
N GLU A 159 -6.42 -5.92 22.91
CA GLU A 159 -5.01 -5.67 22.64
C GLU A 159 -4.75 -4.95 21.31
N GLU A 160 -5.52 -5.27 20.27
CA GLU A 160 -5.40 -4.59 18.95
C GLU A 160 -5.90 -3.15 19.05
N ILE A 161 -7.00 -2.91 19.77
CA ILE A 161 -7.53 -1.57 20.01
C ILE A 161 -6.51 -0.71 20.73
N ASP A 162 -5.96 -1.22 21.84
CA ASP A 162 -4.99 -0.51 22.68
C ASP A 162 -3.69 -0.19 21.92
N THR A 163 -3.21 -1.17 21.14
CA THR A 163 -1.99 -1.00 20.36
C THR A 163 -2.19 0.03 19.24
N ILE A 164 -3.27 -0.06 18.47
CA ILE A 164 -3.55 0.89 17.39
C ILE A 164 -3.77 2.29 17.97
N TYR A 165 -4.49 2.41 19.09
CA TYR A 165 -4.69 3.69 19.77
C TYR A 165 -3.37 4.36 20.15
N ARG A 166 -2.44 3.59 20.71
CA ARG A 166 -1.10 4.09 21.07
C ARG A 166 -0.30 4.53 19.84
N LEU A 167 -0.38 3.74 18.75
CA LEU A 167 0.35 4.04 17.51
C LEU A 167 -0.21 5.26 16.77
N LEU A 168 -1.51 5.49 16.83
CA LEU A 168 -2.16 6.67 16.24
C LEU A 168 -1.83 7.98 16.97
N LYS A 169 -1.22 7.92 18.17
CA LYS A 169 -0.82 9.09 18.96
C LYS A 169 0.65 9.49 18.79
N LYS A 170 1.42 8.69 18.11
CA LYS A 170 2.80 9.02 17.73
C LYS A 170 2.82 9.98 16.53
#